data_e760d33cc86fcb567ca8e1686712b238
#
_entry.id   e760d33cc86fcb567ca8e1686712b238
#
_cell.length_a   1.000
_cell.length_b   1.000
_cell.length_c   1.000
_cell.angle_alpha   90.00
_cell.angle_beta   90.00
_cell.angle_gamma   90.00
#
_symmetry.space_group_name_H-M   'P 1'
#
loop_
_entity.id
_entity.type
_entity.pdbx_description
1 polymer ?
#
loop_
_entity_poly.entity_id
_entity_poly.type
_entity_poly.pdbx_seq_one_letter_code
_entity_poly.pdbx_strand_id
1 'polypeptide(L)'
;RQERPERGDVWVAGQNVNDLPDSRVPFLRRNMGNVFQDYKLLSGKTVFENIAFALEVIGKPRHVIARQVPIVLDLVGLAGKEDRFPNQLSGGEQQRVSIARAFVNRPLILLADEPTGNLDPATGEGIMSLLDEINQTGTTVVMATHDHRVVNAMRRRVIQLDRGVIVRDQERGVYE
;
A
#
# COMPACT_ATOMS: atom_id res chain seq x y z
N ARG A 1 -3.81 -6.23 13.68
CA ARG A 1 -3.93 -7.53 14.35
C ARG A 1 -5.41 -7.93 14.34
N GLN A 2 -5.84 -8.66 13.30
CA GLN A 2 -7.17 -9.30 13.23
C GLN A 2 -7.09 -10.71 13.78
N GLU A 3 -6.03 -11.43 13.40
CA GLU A 3 -5.71 -12.77 13.86
C GLU A 3 -4.51 -12.76 14.81
N ARG A 4 -4.38 -13.79 15.62
CA ARG A 4 -3.21 -14.08 16.43
C ARG A 4 -2.62 -15.40 15.98
N PRO A 5 -1.27 -15.53 15.90
CA PRO A 5 -0.67 -16.82 15.59
C PRO A 5 -0.97 -17.81 16.71
N GLU A 6 -1.23 -19.06 16.36
CA GLU A 6 -1.38 -20.16 17.33
C GLU A 6 -0.04 -20.49 18.00
N ARG A 7 1.06 -20.32 17.26
CA ARG A 7 2.44 -20.57 17.73
C ARG A 7 3.38 -19.54 17.11
N GLY A 8 4.45 -19.22 17.83
CA GLY A 8 5.47 -18.30 17.39
C GLY A 8 5.07 -16.84 17.59
N ASP A 9 5.97 -15.93 17.20
CA ASP A 9 5.85 -14.50 17.40
C ASP A 9 5.88 -13.74 16.09
N VAL A 10 5.09 -12.65 16.03
CA VAL A 10 5.09 -11.70 14.92
C VAL A 10 5.72 -10.40 15.38
N TRP A 11 6.82 -10.02 14.74
CA TRP A 11 7.53 -8.79 15.03
C TRP A 11 7.33 -7.78 13.91
N VAL A 12 6.90 -6.57 14.24
CA VAL A 12 6.72 -5.46 13.31
C VAL A 12 7.41 -4.23 13.85
N ALA A 13 8.34 -3.66 13.09
CA ALA A 13 9.12 -2.49 13.49
C ALA A 13 9.75 -2.63 14.89
N GLY A 14 10.31 -3.79 15.21
CA GLY A 14 10.95 -4.10 16.49
C GLY A 14 10.00 -4.33 17.66
N GLN A 15 8.70 -4.40 17.43
CA GLN A 15 7.70 -4.66 18.46
C GLN A 15 7.07 -6.05 18.27
N ASN A 16 7.00 -6.84 19.36
CA ASN A 16 6.21 -8.09 19.35
C ASN A 16 4.72 -7.74 19.31
N VAL A 17 4.07 -8.09 18.20
CA VAL A 17 2.66 -7.78 17.98
C VAL A 17 1.74 -8.63 18.85
N ASN A 18 2.18 -9.83 19.27
CA ASN A 18 1.40 -10.72 20.12
C ASN A 18 1.14 -10.10 21.51
N ASP A 19 2.18 -9.44 22.04
CA ASP A 19 2.15 -8.86 23.40
C ASP A 19 1.56 -7.45 23.44
N LEU A 20 1.28 -6.85 22.28
CA LEU A 20 0.69 -5.51 22.21
C LEU A 20 -0.71 -5.49 22.86
N PRO A 21 -0.98 -4.62 23.84
CA PRO A 21 -2.34 -4.41 24.34
C PRO A 21 -3.22 -3.85 23.23
N ASP A 22 -4.52 -4.18 23.26
CA ASP A 22 -5.47 -3.78 22.21
C ASP A 22 -5.55 -2.26 22.02
N SER A 23 -5.35 -1.49 23.09
CA SER A 23 -5.28 -0.03 23.04
C SER A 23 -4.10 0.51 22.21
N ARG A 24 -3.04 -0.30 22.00
CA ARG A 24 -1.87 0.07 21.19
C ARG A 24 -1.95 -0.36 19.73
N VAL A 25 -2.83 -1.29 19.39
CA VAL A 25 -3.03 -1.77 18.02
C VAL A 25 -3.34 -0.65 17.02
N PRO A 26 -4.19 0.38 17.34
CA PRO A 26 -4.40 1.50 16.42
C PRO A 26 -3.12 2.28 16.09
N PHE A 27 -2.18 2.40 17.02
CA PHE A 27 -0.91 3.09 16.79
C PHE A 27 0.01 2.28 15.87
N LEU A 28 0.03 0.95 16.00
CA LEU A 28 0.73 0.07 15.05
C LEU A 28 0.15 0.23 13.64
N ARG A 29 -1.19 0.20 13.50
CA ARG A 29 -1.88 0.33 12.21
C ARG A 29 -1.62 1.67 11.52
N ARG A 30 -1.35 2.76 12.24
CA ARG A 30 -0.96 4.06 11.66
C ARG A 30 0.36 4.01 10.90
N ASN A 31 1.23 3.05 11.24
CA ASN A 31 2.51 2.82 10.58
C ASN A 31 2.43 1.82 9.43
N MET A 32 1.21 1.40 9.07
CA MET A 32 0.95 0.43 8.00
C MET A 32 -0.04 1.03 7.01
N GLY A 33 0.33 1.07 5.73
CA GLY A 33 -0.57 1.38 4.62
C GLY A 33 -1.07 0.10 3.96
N ASN A 34 -2.30 0.11 3.47
CA ASN A 34 -2.87 -1.03 2.73
C ASN A 34 -3.35 -0.59 1.35
N VAL A 35 -2.92 -1.30 0.33
CA VAL A 35 -3.33 -1.15 -1.07
C VAL A 35 -4.05 -2.44 -1.46
N PHE A 36 -5.27 -2.32 -1.98
CA PHE A 36 -6.13 -3.44 -2.34
C PHE A 36 -6.29 -3.55 -3.86
N GLN A 37 -6.54 -4.75 -4.35
CA GLN A 37 -6.79 -5.02 -5.76
C GLN A 37 -8.01 -4.27 -6.31
N ASP A 38 -9.06 -4.09 -5.51
CA ASP A 38 -10.31 -3.41 -5.87
C ASP A 38 -10.36 -1.94 -5.41
N TYR A 39 -9.20 -1.34 -5.17
CA TYR A 39 -8.95 0.06 -4.82
C TYR A 39 -9.59 0.51 -3.51
N LYS A 40 -10.76 0.00 -3.13
CA LYS A 40 -11.54 0.37 -1.91
C LYS A 40 -11.70 1.90 -1.75
N LEU A 41 -11.91 2.62 -2.86
CA LEU A 41 -12.13 4.06 -2.81
C LEU A 41 -13.53 4.40 -2.28
N LEU A 42 -13.61 5.54 -1.60
CA LEU A 42 -14.86 6.11 -1.13
C LEU A 42 -15.55 6.81 -2.32
N SER A 43 -16.58 6.19 -2.89
CA SER A 43 -17.23 6.64 -4.13
C SER A 43 -17.89 8.02 -4.03
N GLY A 44 -18.36 8.39 -2.84
CA GLY A 44 -18.95 9.70 -2.55
C GLY A 44 -17.95 10.80 -2.19
N LYS A 45 -16.65 10.54 -2.33
CA LYS A 45 -15.57 11.48 -2.03
C LYS A 45 -14.69 11.72 -3.24
N THR A 46 -14.18 12.94 -3.38
CA THR A 46 -13.22 13.29 -4.42
C THR A 46 -11.88 12.58 -4.20
N VAL A 47 -10.97 12.70 -5.16
CA VAL A 47 -9.58 12.23 -5.05
C VAL A 47 -8.90 12.84 -3.83
N PHE A 48 -8.99 14.18 -3.68
CA PHE A 48 -8.44 14.87 -2.50
C PHE A 48 -8.99 14.30 -1.19
N GLU A 49 -10.31 14.19 -1.09
CA GLU A 49 -10.99 13.72 0.11
C GLU A 49 -10.70 12.24 0.43
N ASN A 50 -10.51 11.39 -0.59
CA ASN A 50 -10.09 10.01 -0.40
C ASN A 50 -8.73 9.91 0.27
N ILE A 51 -7.77 10.75 -0.14
CA ILE A 51 -6.43 10.77 0.43
C ILE A 51 -6.45 11.46 1.80
N ALA A 52 -7.13 12.60 1.92
CA ALA A 52 -7.28 13.37 3.15
C ALA A 52 -7.87 12.54 4.28
N PHE A 53 -8.81 11.64 3.97
CA PHE A 53 -9.48 10.78 4.94
C PHE A 53 -8.48 9.98 5.81
N ALA A 54 -7.39 9.49 5.23
CA ALA A 54 -6.37 8.76 6.00
C ALA A 54 -5.67 9.64 7.06
N LEU A 55 -5.51 10.93 6.79
CA LEU A 55 -4.94 11.89 7.73
C LEU A 55 -5.97 12.37 8.76
N GLU A 56 -7.23 12.53 8.35
CA GLU A 56 -8.35 12.90 9.23
C GLU A 56 -8.57 11.86 10.35
N VAL A 57 -8.58 10.57 9.98
CA VAL A 57 -8.77 9.45 10.91
C VAL A 57 -7.70 9.43 12.01
N ILE A 58 -6.48 9.87 11.70
CA ILE A 58 -5.39 9.95 12.69
C ILE A 58 -5.31 11.32 13.41
N GLY A 59 -6.27 12.21 13.16
CA GLY A 59 -6.39 13.50 13.84
C GLY A 59 -5.44 14.58 13.34
N LYS A 60 -4.97 14.53 12.08
CA LYS A 60 -4.13 15.61 11.54
C LYS A 60 -4.94 16.89 11.33
N PRO A 61 -4.40 18.05 11.68
CA PRO A 61 -5.08 19.33 11.49
C PRO A 61 -5.21 19.71 10.00
N ARG A 62 -6.24 20.47 9.65
CA ARG A 62 -6.58 20.85 8.27
C ARG A 62 -5.42 21.46 7.48
N HIS A 63 -4.60 22.30 8.09
CA HIS A 63 -3.46 22.93 7.41
C HIS A 63 -2.37 21.91 7.02
N VAL A 64 -2.20 20.83 7.80
CA VAL A 64 -1.29 19.73 7.48
C VAL A 64 -1.85 18.93 6.30
N ILE A 65 -3.14 18.62 6.31
CA ILE A 65 -3.82 17.90 5.23
C ILE A 65 -3.70 18.67 3.92
N ALA A 66 -4.03 19.98 3.93
CA ALA A 66 -3.96 20.87 2.77
C ALA A 66 -2.55 20.96 2.15
N ARG A 67 -1.50 20.74 2.96
CA ARG A 67 -0.11 20.71 2.49
C ARG A 67 0.33 19.34 2.01
N GLN A 68 -0.06 18.26 2.71
CA GLN A 68 0.46 16.90 2.44
C GLN A 68 -0.23 16.24 1.24
N VAL A 69 -1.53 16.43 1.08
CA VAL A 69 -2.29 15.77 0.02
C VAL A 69 -1.80 16.17 -1.39
N PRO A 70 -1.58 17.46 -1.72
CA PRO A 70 -1.04 17.84 -3.03
C PRO A 70 0.34 17.25 -3.33
N ILE A 71 1.22 17.18 -2.32
CA ILE A 71 2.57 16.56 -2.48
C ILE A 71 2.45 15.09 -2.87
N VAL A 72 1.53 14.36 -2.25
CA VAL A 72 1.33 12.94 -2.57
C VAL A 72 0.62 12.77 -3.90
N LEU A 73 -0.30 13.67 -4.26
CA LEU A 73 -0.94 13.67 -5.58
C LEU A 73 0.08 13.88 -6.71
N ASP A 74 1.03 14.76 -6.51
CA ASP A 74 2.14 14.98 -7.45
C ASP A 74 3.00 13.72 -7.57
N LEU A 75 3.39 13.11 -6.45
CA LEU A 75 4.16 11.86 -6.42
C LEU A 75 3.49 10.72 -7.21
N VAL A 76 2.16 10.58 -7.09
CA VAL A 76 1.44 9.52 -7.80
C VAL A 76 1.01 9.92 -9.22
N GLY A 77 1.39 11.12 -9.70
CA GLY A 77 1.08 11.61 -11.04
C GLY A 77 -0.40 11.96 -11.25
N LEU A 78 -1.08 12.46 -10.21
CA LEU A 78 -2.50 12.84 -10.23
C LEU A 78 -2.73 14.33 -9.93
N ALA A 79 -1.70 15.18 -10.04
CA ALA A 79 -1.85 16.62 -9.92
C ALA A 79 -2.90 17.14 -10.93
N GLY A 80 -3.78 18.02 -10.47
CA GLY A 80 -4.89 18.55 -11.28
C GLY A 80 -6.14 17.66 -11.35
N LYS A 81 -6.18 16.56 -10.59
CA LYS A 81 -7.35 15.65 -10.50
C LYS A 81 -7.99 15.63 -9.11
N GLU A 82 -7.67 16.60 -8.26
CA GLU A 82 -8.07 16.69 -6.86
C GLU A 82 -9.59 16.62 -6.68
N ASP A 83 -10.35 17.27 -7.57
CA ASP A 83 -11.81 17.40 -7.50
C ASP A 83 -12.56 16.30 -8.26
N ARG A 84 -11.84 15.36 -8.91
CA ARG A 84 -12.47 14.22 -9.60
C ARG A 84 -12.99 13.20 -8.60
N PHE A 85 -14.09 12.54 -8.97
CA PHE A 85 -14.63 11.40 -8.24
C PHE A 85 -14.07 10.08 -8.81
N PRO A 86 -14.05 8.98 -8.03
CA PRO A 86 -13.53 7.69 -8.49
C PRO A 86 -14.11 7.20 -9.82
N ASN A 87 -15.40 7.40 -10.07
CA ASN A 87 -16.07 7.03 -11.32
C ASN A 87 -15.64 7.84 -12.57
N GLN A 88 -14.88 8.91 -12.38
CA GLN A 88 -14.32 9.74 -13.44
C GLN A 88 -12.86 9.40 -13.76
N LEU A 89 -12.33 8.34 -13.14
CA LEU A 89 -10.94 7.93 -13.23
C LEU A 89 -10.83 6.56 -13.92
N SER A 90 -9.74 6.37 -14.68
CA SER A 90 -9.35 5.05 -15.17
C SER A 90 -8.98 4.11 -14.02
N GLY A 91 -8.93 2.80 -14.24
CA GLY A 91 -8.51 1.82 -13.24
C GLY A 91 -7.11 2.10 -12.67
N GLY A 92 -6.16 2.46 -13.53
CA GLY A 92 -4.81 2.82 -13.10
C GLY A 92 -4.77 4.09 -12.25
N GLU A 93 -5.59 5.11 -12.57
CA GLU A 93 -5.73 6.31 -11.75
C GLU A 93 -6.37 6.00 -10.39
N GLN A 94 -7.40 5.16 -10.37
CA GLN A 94 -8.02 4.71 -9.11
C GLN A 94 -6.99 3.98 -8.22
N GLN A 95 -6.16 3.13 -8.80
CA GLN A 95 -5.09 2.46 -8.06
C GLN A 95 -4.05 3.45 -7.52
N ARG A 96 -3.67 4.47 -8.30
CA ARG A 96 -2.79 5.55 -7.83
C ARG A 96 -3.40 6.33 -6.67
N VAL A 97 -4.71 6.60 -6.66
CA VAL A 97 -5.42 7.19 -5.51
C VAL A 97 -5.37 6.27 -4.29
N SER A 98 -5.59 4.97 -4.48
CA SER A 98 -5.50 3.97 -3.41
C SER A 98 -4.11 3.94 -2.78
N ILE A 99 -3.05 3.94 -3.61
CA ILE A 99 -1.65 4.01 -3.16
C ILE A 99 -1.38 5.33 -2.44
N ALA A 100 -1.82 6.47 -2.99
CA ALA A 100 -1.66 7.78 -2.38
C ALA A 100 -2.28 7.83 -0.98
N ARG A 101 -3.52 7.32 -0.84
CA ARG A 101 -4.21 7.24 0.45
C ARG A 101 -3.46 6.35 1.45
N ALA A 102 -2.91 5.23 1.00
CA ALA A 102 -2.15 4.32 1.85
C ALA A 102 -0.79 4.93 2.29
N PHE A 103 -0.19 5.77 1.42
CA PHE A 103 1.15 6.32 1.62
C PHE A 103 1.17 7.71 2.28
N VAL A 104 0.06 8.50 2.24
CA VAL A 104 0.04 9.91 2.68
C VAL A 104 0.54 10.14 4.11
N ASN A 105 0.40 9.14 4.99
CA ASN A 105 0.93 9.19 6.36
C ASN A 105 2.40 8.73 6.46
N ARG A 106 3.07 8.43 5.35
CA ARG A 106 4.44 7.88 5.28
C ARG A 106 4.62 6.68 6.22
N PRO A 107 3.89 5.59 5.96
CA PRO A 107 3.94 4.40 6.81
C PRO A 107 5.32 3.74 6.73
N LEU A 108 5.69 2.99 7.77
CA LEU A 108 6.89 2.16 7.77
C LEU A 108 6.75 0.96 6.83
N ILE A 109 5.51 0.45 6.70
CA ILE A 109 5.19 -0.73 5.88
C ILE A 109 4.00 -0.42 4.99
N LEU A 110 4.10 -0.75 3.71
CA LEU A 110 3.01 -0.73 2.74
C LEU A 110 2.72 -2.17 2.32
N LEU A 111 1.50 -2.63 2.63
CA LEU A 111 1.01 -3.94 2.20
C LEU A 111 0.20 -3.77 0.92
N ALA A 112 0.58 -4.43 -0.15
CA ALA A 112 -0.09 -4.37 -1.44
C ALA A 112 -0.58 -5.78 -1.84
N ASP A 113 -1.89 -5.91 -1.94
CA ASP A 113 -2.55 -7.15 -2.33
C ASP A 113 -2.98 -7.04 -3.80
N GLU A 114 -2.31 -7.82 -4.69
CA GLU A 114 -2.53 -7.82 -6.15
C GLU A 114 -2.66 -6.41 -6.76
N PRO A 115 -1.68 -5.51 -6.54
CA PRO A 115 -1.85 -4.08 -6.89
C PRO A 115 -2.00 -3.81 -8.39
N THR A 116 -1.70 -4.78 -9.24
CA THR A 116 -1.80 -4.71 -10.70
C THR A 116 -2.85 -5.66 -11.30
N GLY A 117 -3.55 -6.45 -10.45
CA GLY A 117 -4.39 -7.55 -10.89
C GLY A 117 -5.58 -7.16 -11.79
N ASN A 118 -6.04 -5.91 -11.72
CA ASN A 118 -7.16 -5.38 -12.51
C ASN A 118 -6.69 -4.40 -13.61
N LEU A 119 -5.40 -4.38 -13.94
CA LEU A 119 -4.80 -3.39 -14.86
C LEU A 119 -4.22 -4.07 -16.11
N ASP A 120 -4.16 -3.33 -17.19
CA ASP A 120 -3.41 -3.74 -18.36
C ASP A 120 -1.89 -3.72 -18.05
N PRO A 121 -1.08 -4.48 -18.80
CA PRO A 121 0.36 -4.61 -18.52
C PRO A 121 1.11 -3.28 -18.44
N ALA A 122 0.85 -2.35 -19.36
CA ALA A 122 1.57 -1.06 -19.41
C ALA A 122 1.22 -0.18 -18.20
N THR A 123 -0.05 -0.12 -17.84
CA THR A 123 -0.51 0.57 -16.61
C THR A 123 0.08 -0.09 -15.37
N GLY A 124 0.13 -1.44 -15.35
CA GLY A 124 0.71 -2.22 -14.25
C GLY A 124 2.19 -1.89 -14.02
N GLU A 125 2.99 -1.77 -15.07
CA GLU A 125 4.40 -1.35 -14.97
C GLU A 125 4.54 0.03 -14.31
N GLY A 126 3.66 0.98 -14.64
CA GLY A 126 3.65 2.30 -13.99
C GLY A 126 3.29 2.24 -12.50
N ILE A 127 2.44 1.31 -12.07
CA ILE A 127 2.15 1.06 -10.65
C ILE A 127 3.35 0.44 -9.95
N MET A 128 4.03 -0.51 -10.59
CA MET A 128 5.22 -1.14 -10.01
C MET A 128 6.37 -0.14 -9.83
N SER A 129 6.61 0.73 -10.81
CA SER A 129 7.58 1.82 -10.70
C SER A 129 7.27 2.74 -9.52
N LEU A 130 6.00 3.12 -9.34
CA LEU A 130 5.56 3.94 -8.22
C LEU A 130 5.81 3.24 -6.86
N LEU A 131 5.53 1.95 -6.76
CA LEU A 131 5.81 1.19 -5.52
C LEU A 131 7.31 1.10 -5.23
N ASP A 132 8.15 1.00 -6.27
CA ASP A 132 9.61 1.03 -6.13
C ASP A 132 10.11 2.41 -5.67
N GLU A 133 9.58 3.50 -6.22
CA GLU A 133 9.86 4.87 -5.76
C GLU A 133 9.49 5.04 -4.28
N ILE A 134 8.31 4.57 -3.87
CA ILE A 134 7.90 4.58 -2.45
C ILE A 134 8.87 3.78 -1.58
N ASN A 135 9.31 2.61 -2.04
CA ASN A 135 10.30 1.82 -1.32
C ASN A 135 11.64 2.55 -1.14
N GLN A 136 12.10 3.28 -2.18
CA GLN A 136 13.31 4.09 -2.11
C GLN A 136 13.24 5.23 -1.08
N THR A 137 12.05 5.68 -0.69
CA THR A 137 11.88 6.65 0.40
C THR A 137 12.07 6.05 1.80
N GLY A 138 12.31 4.73 1.91
CA GLY A 138 12.50 4.02 3.18
C GLY A 138 11.27 3.25 3.68
N THR A 139 10.15 3.27 2.95
CA THR A 139 8.98 2.45 3.27
C THR A 139 9.23 1.00 2.84
N THR A 140 9.05 0.03 3.74
CA THR A 140 9.08 -1.39 3.36
C THR A 140 7.81 -1.74 2.59
N VAL A 141 7.93 -2.20 1.35
CA VAL A 141 6.80 -2.67 0.55
C VAL A 141 6.73 -4.19 0.61
N VAL A 142 5.61 -4.73 1.06
CA VAL A 142 5.30 -6.16 1.05
C VAL A 142 4.14 -6.36 0.09
N MET A 143 4.35 -7.10 -0.99
CA MET A 143 3.36 -7.32 -2.03
C MET A 143 3.01 -8.80 -2.12
N ALA A 144 1.71 -9.10 -2.15
CA ALA A 144 1.19 -10.39 -2.56
C ALA A 144 0.83 -10.31 -4.04
N THR A 145 1.35 -11.23 -4.85
CA THR A 145 1.01 -11.34 -6.27
C THR A 145 1.23 -12.75 -6.79
N HIS A 146 0.47 -13.13 -7.79
CA HIS A 146 0.67 -14.33 -8.59
C HIS A 146 1.19 -13.99 -10.02
N ASP A 147 1.46 -12.73 -10.34
CA ASP A 147 1.99 -12.33 -11.65
C ASP A 147 3.51 -12.56 -11.72
N HIS A 148 3.88 -13.61 -12.45
CA HIS A 148 5.26 -14.02 -12.70
C HIS A 148 6.09 -12.91 -13.38
N ARG A 149 5.46 -12.10 -14.24
CA ARG A 149 6.14 -11.01 -14.95
C ARG A 149 6.59 -9.94 -13.97
N VAL A 150 5.73 -9.56 -13.02
CA VAL A 150 6.03 -8.61 -11.96
C VAL A 150 7.20 -9.11 -11.11
N VAL A 151 7.15 -10.37 -10.64
CA VAL A 151 8.22 -10.97 -9.83
C VAL A 151 9.54 -10.95 -10.57
N ASN A 152 9.55 -11.36 -11.86
CA ASN A 152 10.75 -11.46 -12.67
C ASN A 152 11.34 -10.09 -13.04
N ALA A 153 10.50 -9.07 -13.22
CA ALA A 153 10.93 -7.70 -13.52
C ALA A 153 11.54 -7.02 -12.30
N MET A 154 10.91 -7.16 -11.12
CA MET A 154 11.33 -6.44 -9.90
C MET A 154 12.59 -7.03 -9.25
N ARG A 155 12.82 -8.33 -9.36
CA ARG A 155 13.98 -9.04 -8.79
C ARG A 155 14.26 -8.68 -7.33
N ARG A 156 13.21 -8.60 -6.54
CA ARG A 156 13.27 -8.37 -5.08
C ARG A 156 13.25 -9.69 -4.34
N ARG A 157 13.28 -9.65 -3.01
CA ARG A 157 13.10 -10.86 -2.19
C ARG A 157 11.76 -11.49 -2.47
N VAL A 158 11.74 -12.78 -2.75
CA VAL A 158 10.54 -13.58 -3.04
C VAL A 158 10.38 -14.65 -1.97
N ILE A 159 9.23 -14.64 -1.32
CA ILE A 159 8.80 -15.69 -0.39
C ILE A 159 7.64 -16.42 -1.05
N GLN A 160 7.85 -17.67 -1.44
CA GLN A 160 6.82 -18.49 -2.06
C GLN A 160 6.10 -19.32 -1.01
N LEU A 161 4.77 -19.25 -1.05
CA LEU A 161 3.88 -20.02 -0.20
C LEU A 161 3.18 -21.10 -1.05
N ASP A 162 3.20 -22.35 -0.57
CA ASP A 162 2.37 -23.43 -1.08
C ASP A 162 1.61 -24.05 0.09
N ARG A 163 0.28 -24.09 0.01
CA ARG A 163 -0.63 -24.65 1.03
C ARG A 163 -0.31 -24.18 2.45
N GLY A 164 0.02 -22.89 2.60
CA GLY A 164 0.32 -22.27 3.89
C GLY A 164 1.75 -22.52 4.42
N VAL A 165 2.61 -23.16 3.63
CA VAL A 165 4.02 -23.45 3.99
C VAL A 165 4.95 -22.60 3.12
N ILE A 166 6.01 -22.04 3.72
CA ILE A 166 7.08 -21.40 2.96
C ILE A 166 7.91 -22.50 2.27
N VAL A 167 7.86 -22.53 0.93
CA VAL A 167 8.61 -23.50 0.12
C VAL A 167 9.87 -22.86 -0.49
N ARG A 168 9.95 -21.53 -0.50
CA ARG A 168 11.09 -20.79 -1.06
C ARG A 168 11.21 -19.42 -0.42
N ASP A 169 12.44 -18.98 -0.17
CA ASP A 169 12.80 -17.63 0.28
C ASP A 169 14.12 -17.23 -0.41
N GLN A 170 14.07 -16.26 -1.32
CA GLN A 170 15.23 -15.82 -2.11
C GLN A 170 15.32 -14.31 -2.13
N GLU A 171 16.49 -13.75 -1.84
CA GLU A 171 16.73 -12.29 -1.82
C GLU A 171 16.56 -11.61 -3.18
N ARG A 172 16.87 -12.29 -4.29
CA ARG A 172 16.67 -11.83 -5.67
C ARG A 172 15.99 -12.94 -6.45
N GLY A 173 14.75 -13.21 -6.08
CA GLY A 173 13.98 -14.29 -6.67
C GLY A 173 13.48 -13.97 -8.07
N VAL A 174 13.36 -15.03 -8.87
CA VAL A 174 12.58 -15.05 -10.11
C VAL A 174 11.49 -16.10 -9.93
N TYR A 175 10.43 -16.01 -10.69
CA TYR A 175 9.42 -17.06 -10.72
C TYR A 175 9.91 -18.16 -11.66
N GLU A 176 9.99 -19.39 -11.16
CA GLU A 176 10.28 -20.63 -11.93
C GLU A 176 9.01 -21.38 -12.22
#